data_40d3c08f7b0092fefc47534ccdd33888
#
_entry.id   40d3c08f7b0092fefc47534ccdd33888
#
_cell.length_a   1.000
_cell.length_b   1.000
_cell.length_c   1.000
_cell.angle_alpha   90.00
_cell.angle_beta   90.00
_cell.angle_gamma   90.00
#
_symmetry.space_group_name_H-M   'P 1'
#
loop_
_entity.id
_entity.type
_entity.pdbx_description
1 polymer ?
#
loop_
_entity_poly.entity_id
_entity_poly.type
_entity_poly.pdbx_seq_one_letter_code
_entity_poly.pdbx_strand_id
1 'polypeptide(L)'
;MTKNTIMTYEHPDRQRCLAYLRAYNTPSHVIGHCGAVADVACRIGRALNKAGGTQAPPMPEITFESFDRDGGRTGYRIDHKRTCIEAGQKRPFDLELTLAAGLLHDMARVEERHWDVAADFCLQEGLPVEAKIIRVHMMYEFTTDAMHLTEADLVCIGDRLVLEDRYVGIDERMEYIIAKAERQGNFEARPIILRKKEESKVLLNQIEDRIGMTLDELMRG
;
A
#
# COMPACT_ATOMS: atom_id res chain seq x y z
N MET A 1 -9.09 26.97 31.98
CA MET A 1 -9.18 25.52 31.78
C MET A 1 -9.47 25.29 30.31
N THR A 2 -8.47 25.16 29.51
CA THR A 2 -8.57 24.85 28.07
C THR A 2 -8.94 23.37 27.92
N LYS A 3 -10.15 23.11 27.39
CA LYS A 3 -10.56 21.77 27.01
C LYS A 3 -9.61 21.29 25.88
N ASN A 4 -8.73 20.37 26.18
CA ASN A 4 -8.03 19.58 25.16
C ASN A 4 -9.11 18.76 24.43
N THR A 5 -9.60 19.27 23.32
CA THR A 5 -10.36 18.48 22.37
C THR A 5 -9.33 17.57 21.69
N ILE A 6 -9.31 16.30 22.06
CA ILE A 6 -8.61 15.27 21.30
C ILE A 6 -9.35 15.19 19.96
N MET A 7 -8.80 15.80 18.93
CA MET A 7 -9.29 15.57 17.57
C MET A 7 -8.90 14.14 17.21
N THR A 8 -9.88 13.27 17.13
CA THR A 8 -9.69 11.94 16.52
C THR A 8 -9.37 12.16 15.06
N TYR A 9 -8.24 11.63 14.61
CA TYR A 9 -7.89 11.63 13.19
C TYR A 9 -8.87 10.70 12.45
N GLU A 10 -9.54 11.22 11.43
CA GLU A 10 -10.47 10.46 10.60
C GLU A 10 -9.88 10.30 9.21
N HIS A 11 -9.78 9.04 8.74
CA HIS A 11 -9.38 8.75 7.38
C HIS A 11 -10.46 9.20 6.39
N PRO A 12 -10.08 9.72 5.19
CA PRO A 12 -11.06 10.11 4.20
C PRO A 12 -11.79 8.87 3.66
N ASP A 13 -13.11 8.96 3.59
CA ASP A 13 -13.92 7.92 2.97
C ASP A 13 -13.70 7.85 1.44
N ARG A 14 -14.28 6.83 0.80
CA ARG A 14 -14.17 6.64 -0.66
C ARG A 14 -14.61 7.88 -1.44
N GLN A 15 -15.68 8.54 -1.01
CA GLN A 15 -16.22 9.69 -1.73
C GLN A 15 -15.24 10.87 -1.69
N ARG A 16 -14.65 11.12 -0.52
CA ARG A 16 -13.65 12.18 -0.34
C ARG A 16 -12.36 11.86 -1.10
N CYS A 17 -11.88 10.61 -1.08
CA CYS A 17 -10.73 10.19 -1.88
C CYS A 17 -10.98 10.39 -3.38
N LEU A 18 -12.15 10.00 -3.89
CA LEU A 18 -12.52 10.23 -5.31
C LEU A 18 -12.62 11.71 -5.65
N ALA A 19 -13.03 12.57 -4.71
CA ALA A 19 -13.01 14.02 -4.90
C ALA A 19 -11.58 14.56 -5.03
N TYR A 20 -10.64 14.08 -4.20
CA TYR A 20 -9.22 14.42 -4.32
C TYR A 20 -8.62 14.00 -5.67
N LEU A 21 -8.88 12.76 -6.11
CA LEU A 21 -8.40 12.26 -7.42
C LEU A 21 -8.89 13.12 -8.58
N ARG A 22 -10.16 13.53 -8.55
CA ARG A 22 -10.74 14.41 -9.58
C ARG A 22 -10.17 15.83 -9.51
N ALA A 23 -10.02 16.38 -8.31
CA ALA A 23 -9.44 17.72 -8.11
C ALA A 23 -7.99 17.79 -8.58
N TYR A 24 -7.23 16.68 -8.41
CA TYR A 24 -5.88 16.53 -8.91
C TYR A 24 -5.82 16.29 -10.43
N ASN A 25 -6.95 16.10 -11.12
CA ASN A 25 -7.04 15.70 -12.53
C ASN A 25 -6.41 14.33 -12.82
N THR A 26 -6.46 13.40 -11.87
CA THR A 26 -5.99 12.03 -12.07
C THR A 26 -6.73 11.39 -13.24
N PRO A 27 -6.03 10.76 -14.21
CA PRO A 27 -6.68 10.12 -15.36
C PRO A 27 -7.66 9.03 -14.94
N SER A 28 -8.76 8.88 -15.66
CA SER A 28 -9.85 7.94 -15.30
C SER A 28 -9.41 6.48 -15.17
N HIS A 29 -8.48 6.02 -16.02
CA HIS A 29 -7.91 4.67 -15.94
C HIS A 29 -7.08 4.47 -14.68
N VAL A 30 -6.38 5.52 -14.20
CA VAL A 30 -5.63 5.48 -12.93
C VAL A 30 -6.62 5.46 -11.75
N ILE A 31 -7.71 6.24 -11.80
CA ILE A 31 -8.77 6.18 -10.78
C ILE A 31 -9.37 4.77 -10.70
N GLY A 32 -9.61 4.11 -11.84
CA GLY A 32 -10.07 2.72 -11.89
C GLY A 32 -9.07 1.78 -11.22
N HIS A 33 -7.79 1.91 -11.55
CA HIS A 33 -6.71 1.13 -10.93
C HIS A 33 -6.67 1.31 -9.41
N CYS A 34 -6.62 2.54 -8.93
CA CYS A 34 -6.62 2.85 -7.50
C CYS A 34 -7.84 2.26 -6.78
N GLY A 35 -9.01 2.32 -7.43
CA GLY A 35 -10.24 1.70 -6.93
C GLY A 35 -10.10 0.19 -6.76
N ALA A 36 -9.60 -0.52 -7.78
CA ALA A 36 -9.40 -1.96 -7.74
C ALA A 36 -8.34 -2.36 -6.68
N VAL A 37 -7.24 -1.62 -6.59
CA VAL A 37 -6.21 -1.84 -5.57
C VAL A 37 -6.77 -1.70 -4.16
N ALA A 38 -7.52 -0.63 -3.89
CA ALA A 38 -8.15 -0.41 -2.60
C ALA A 38 -9.15 -1.51 -2.24
N ASP A 39 -9.95 -1.97 -3.21
CA ASP A 39 -10.93 -3.04 -3.00
C ASP A 39 -10.26 -4.38 -2.69
N VAL A 40 -9.20 -4.75 -3.42
CA VAL A 40 -8.41 -5.97 -3.17
C VAL A 40 -7.75 -5.91 -1.80
N ALA A 41 -7.06 -4.82 -1.47
CA ALA A 41 -6.40 -4.61 -0.19
C ALA A 41 -7.40 -4.72 0.99
N CYS A 42 -8.55 -4.06 0.89
CA CYS A 42 -9.59 -4.11 1.92
C CYS A 42 -10.25 -5.51 2.04
N ARG A 43 -10.44 -6.26 0.94
CA ARG A 43 -10.95 -7.64 1.01
C ARG A 43 -9.98 -8.53 1.77
N ILE A 44 -8.68 -8.47 1.45
CA ILE A 44 -7.63 -9.22 2.16
C ILE A 44 -7.58 -8.82 3.63
N GLY A 45 -7.51 -7.52 3.94
CA GLY A 45 -7.50 -7.03 5.31
C GLY A 45 -8.72 -7.46 6.13
N ARG A 46 -9.92 -7.45 5.52
CA ARG A 46 -11.14 -7.92 6.16
C ARG A 46 -11.11 -9.42 6.46
N ALA A 47 -10.60 -10.24 5.53
CA ALA A 47 -10.46 -11.68 5.73
C ALA A 47 -9.42 -11.97 6.82
N LEU A 48 -8.29 -11.29 6.82
CA LEU A 48 -7.28 -11.39 7.87
C LEU A 48 -7.79 -10.93 9.24
N ASN A 49 -8.63 -9.88 9.30
CA ASN A 49 -9.28 -9.47 10.55
C ASN A 49 -10.16 -10.57 11.13
N LYS A 50 -10.91 -11.28 10.29
CA LYS A 50 -11.69 -12.46 10.72
C LYS A 50 -10.79 -13.60 11.20
N ALA A 51 -9.59 -13.74 10.64
CA ALA A 51 -8.57 -14.71 11.01
C ALA A 51 -7.68 -14.28 12.20
N GLY A 52 -8.05 -13.21 12.90
CA GLY A 52 -7.39 -12.74 14.13
C GLY A 52 -6.47 -11.53 13.96
N GLY A 53 -6.49 -10.84 12.81
CA GLY A 53 -5.76 -9.59 12.60
C GLY A 53 -4.25 -9.74 12.44
N THR A 54 -3.48 -8.75 12.86
CA THR A 54 -2.02 -8.68 12.75
C THR A 54 -1.34 -8.48 14.09
N GLN A 55 -0.09 -8.93 14.22
CA GLN A 55 0.81 -8.64 15.34
C GLN A 55 1.72 -7.43 15.05
N ALA A 56 1.64 -6.88 13.84
CA ALA A 56 2.38 -5.68 13.52
C ALA A 56 1.88 -4.49 14.35
N PRO A 57 2.78 -3.64 14.84
CA PRO A 57 2.36 -2.38 15.45
C PRO A 57 1.58 -1.53 14.44
N PRO A 58 0.78 -0.57 14.90
CA PRO A 58 0.26 0.48 14.03
C PRO A 58 1.40 1.11 13.24
N MET A 59 1.11 1.59 12.04
CA MET A 59 2.13 2.17 11.15
C MET A 59 3.09 3.07 11.94
N PRO A 60 4.40 2.81 11.89
CA PRO A 60 5.37 3.59 12.66
C PRO A 60 5.34 5.06 12.23
N GLU A 61 5.60 5.97 13.18
CA GLU A 61 5.87 7.36 12.82
C GLU A 61 7.09 7.41 11.90
N ILE A 62 6.89 7.86 10.66
CA ILE A 62 7.98 8.11 9.73
C ILE A 62 8.41 9.55 9.93
N THR A 63 9.56 9.78 10.56
CA THR A 63 10.17 11.11 10.57
C THR A 63 10.84 11.35 9.23
N PHE A 64 10.39 12.38 8.52
CA PHE A 64 11.01 12.82 7.28
C PHE A 64 12.20 13.71 7.65
N GLU A 65 13.41 13.22 7.50
CA GLU A 65 14.59 14.07 7.45
C GLU A 65 14.76 14.53 6.01
N SER A 66 14.47 15.80 5.74
CA SER A 66 14.84 16.44 4.48
C SER A 66 16.36 16.65 4.50
N PHE A 67 17.08 15.86 3.74
CA PHE A 67 18.48 16.18 3.43
C PHE A 67 18.48 17.11 2.22
N ASP A 68 18.75 18.37 2.48
CA ASP A 68 19.00 19.38 1.47
C ASP A 68 20.50 19.51 1.27
N ARG A 69 20.88 19.65 0.01
CA ARG A 69 22.06 20.21 -0.64
C ARG A 69 22.99 19.23 -1.33
N ASP A 70 23.23 19.58 -2.60
CA ASP A 70 24.32 19.09 -3.46
C ASP A 70 24.21 17.65 -3.98
N GLY A 71 23.09 17.33 -4.69
CA GLY A 71 22.96 16.07 -5.44
C GLY A 71 22.66 14.84 -4.57
N GLY A 72 22.23 15.04 -3.34
CA GLY A 72 21.95 14.00 -2.37
C GLY A 72 20.63 13.29 -2.66
N ARG A 73 20.67 11.95 -2.63
CA ARG A 73 19.50 11.09 -2.54
C ARG A 73 18.70 11.50 -1.31
N THR A 74 17.41 11.83 -1.47
CA THR A 74 16.46 11.91 -0.35
C THR A 74 16.37 10.53 0.28
N GLY A 75 17.10 10.32 1.35
CA GLY A 75 17.01 9.11 2.15
C GLY A 75 15.84 9.23 3.10
N TYR A 76 14.96 8.24 3.11
CA TYR A 76 13.92 8.10 4.12
C TYR A 76 14.50 7.33 5.29
N ARG A 77 14.45 7.89 6.49
CA ARG A 77 14.72 7.18 7.71
C ARG A 77 13.40 6.74 8.31
N ILE A 78 13.11 5.47 8.24
CA ILE A 78 12.02 4.86 9.00
C ILE A 78 12.51 4.79 10.43
N ASP A 79 12.04 5.69 11.27
CA ASP A 79 12.33 5.61 12.69
C ASP A 79 11.40 4.56 13.29
N HIS A 80 11.91 3.35 13.48
CA HIS A 80 11.25 2.28 14.20
C HIS A 80 11.21 2.60 15.71
N LYS A 81 10.65 3.73 16.09
CA LYS A 81 10.13 3.87 17.44
C LYS A 81 9.01 2.87 17.58
N ARG A 82 9.37 1.67 18.01
CA ARG A 82 8.47 0.64 18.46
C ARG A 82 7.50 1.26 19.46
N THR A 83 6.29 1.56 19.04
CA THR A 83 5.16 1.45 19.95
C THR A 83 5.17 -0.02 20.34
N CYS A 84 5.60 -0.31 21.57
CA CYS A 84 5.68 -1.66 22.08
C CYS A 84 4.27 -2.22 22.14
N ILE A 85 3.88 -2.96 21.10
CA ILE A 85 2.84 -3.96 21.26
C ILE A 85 3.53 -5.08 22.04
N GLU A 86 2.96 -5.48 23.17
CA GLU A 86 3.46 -6.62 23.93
C GLU A 86 3.55 -7.84 22.99
N ALA A 87 4.63 -8.62 23.12
CA ALA A 87 4.86 -9.77 22.26
C ALA A 87 3.62 -10.67 22.22
N GLY A 88 3.07 -10.88 21.02
CA GLY A 88 1.86 -11.70 20.82
C GLY A 88 0.52 -10.96 20.86
N GLN A 89 0.48 -9.68 21.18
CA GLN A 89 -0.75 -8.89 21.10
C GLN A 89 -1.16 -8.69 19.64
N LYS A 90 -2.42 -8.98 19.32
CA LYS A 90 -2.99 -8.81 17.98
C LYS A 90 -3.89 -7.57 17.94
N ARG A 91 -3.95 -6.95 16.77
CA ARG A 91 -4.89 -5.89 16.45
C ARG A 91 -5.58 -6.14 15.12
N PRO A 92 -6.77 -5.59 14.86
CA PRO A 92 -7.31 -5.57 13.52
C PRO A 92 -6.51 -4.62 12.62
N PHE A 93 -6.54 -4.88 11.31
CA PHE A 93 -6.13 -3.90 10.31
C PHE A 93 -7.14 -2.75 10.27
N ASP A 94 -6.62 -1.55 10.11
CA ASP A 94 -7.41 -0.36 9.84
C ASP A 94 -7.84 -0.36 8.37
N LEU A 95 -9.12 -0.68 8.13
CA LEU A 95 -9.66 -0.77 6.77
C LEU A 95 -9.97 0.60 6.16
N GLU A 96 -10.19 1.63 6.98
CA GLU A 96 -10.40 3.00 6.50
C GLU A 96 -9.10 3.57 5.99
N LEU A 97 -8.01 3.42 6.75
CA LEU A 97 -6.65 3.75 6.30
C LEU A 97 -6.27 2.97 5.04
N THR A 98 -6.51 1.65 5.03
CA THR A 98 -6.19 0.79 3.87
C THR A 98 -6.94 1.25 2.62
N LEU A 99 -8.23 1.59 2.75
CA LEU A 99 -9.05 2.11 1.67
C LEU A 99 -8.51 3.45 1.14
N ALA A 100 -8.27 4.39 2.04
CA ALA A 100 -7.83 5.74 1.69
C ALA A 100 -6.45 5.71 1.01
N ALA A 101 -5.48 5.01 1.61
CA ALA A 101 -4.14 4.87 1.04
C ALA A 101 -4.16 4.13 -0.30
N GLY A 102 -4.97 3.07 -0.43
CA GLY A 102 -5.13 2.33 -1.69
C GLY A 102 -5.76 3.19 -2.80
N LEU A 103 -6.73 4.05 -2.48
CA LEU A 103 -7.33 4.96 -3.46
C LEU A 103 -6.38 6.08 -3.89
N LEU A 104 -5.49 6.53 -3.02
CA LEU A 104 -4.64 7.71 -3.28
C LEU A 104 -3.22 7.36 -3.71
N HIS A 105 -2.78 6.08 -3.65
CA HIS A 105 -1.38 5.70 -3.83
C HIS A 105 -0.76 6.15 -5.15
N ASP A 106 -1.53 6.12 -6.22
CA ASP A 106 -1.10 6.43 -7.58
C ASP A 106 -1.75 7.72 -8.15
N MET A 107 -2.34 8.59 -7.30
CA MET A 107 -3.07 9.77 -7.75
C MET A 107 -2.27 10.67 -8.71
N ALA A 108 -0.97 10.74 -8.54
CA ALA A 108 -0.05 11.54 -9.36
C ALA A 108 0.72 10.68 -10.40
N ARG A 109 0.18 9.54 -10.83
CA ARG A 109 0.87 8.51 -11.65
C ARG A 109 1.56 9.03 -12.91
N VAL A 110 1.12 10.15 -13.46
CA VAL A 110 1.72 10.76 -14.64
C VAL A 110 2.93 11.64 -14.34
N GLU A 111 3.18 11.93 -13.05
CA GLU A 111 4.30 12.75 -12.60
C GLU A 111 5.55 11.90 -12.37
N GLU A 112 6.71 12.52 -12.55
CA GLU A 112 7.96 11.93 -12.10
C GLU A 112 7.95 11.83 -10.56
N ARG A 113 8.38 10.69 -10.01
CA ARG A 113 8.33 10.42 -8.55
C ARG A 113 6.92 10.62 -7.98
N HIS A 114 5.90 10.13 -8.69
CA HIS A 114 4.48 10.26 -8.34
C HIS A 114 4.15 9.92 -6.87
N TRP A 115 4.89 8.99 -6.25
CA TRP A 115 4.71 8.63 -4.85
C TRP A 115 5.06 9.75 -3.87
N ASP A 116 6.07 10.58 -4.18
CA ASP A 116 6.40 11.75 -3.39
C ASP A 116 5.36 12.85 -3.59
N VAL A 117 4.99 13.11 -4.84
CA VAL A 117 3.98 14.13 -5.19
C VAL A 117 2.64 13.81 -4.54
N ALA A 118 2.18 12.56 -4.62
CA ALA A 118 0.95 12.11 -4.00
C ALA A 118 1.01 12.21 -2.45
N ALA A 119 2.14 11.82 -1.86
CA ALA A 119 2.33 11.92 -0.42
C ALA A 119 2.35 13.39 0.06
N ASP A 120 3.01 14.28 -0.67
CA ASP A 120 3.06 15.70 -0.33
C ASP A 120 1.67 16.35 -0.44
N PHE A 121 0.87 15.97 -1.45
CA PHE A 121 -0.53 16.36 -1.53
C PHE A 121 -1.31 15.90 -0.30
N CYS A 122 -1.17 14.63 0.09
CA CYS A 122 -1.84 14.10 1.28
C CYS A 122 -1.43 14.84 2.56
N LEU A 123 -0.15 15.21 2.70
CA LEU A 123 0.31 16.02 3.85
C LEU A 123 -0.36 17.40 3.87
N GLN A 124 -0.51 18.06 2.71
CA GLN A 124 -1.18 19.36 2.61
C GLN A 124 -2.67 19.28 2.96
N GLU A 125 -3.32 18.14 2.63
CA GLU A 125 -4.72 17.87 2.97
C GLU A 125 -4.92 17.35 4.41
N GLY A 126 -3.84 17.29 5.23
CA GLY A 126 -3.91 16.81 6.60
C GLY A 126 -4.06 15.30 6.75
N LEU A 127 -3.53 14.52 5.80
CA LEU A 127 -3.58 13.06 5.74
C LEU A 127 -2.17 12.44 5.95
N PRO A 128 -1.53 12.65 7.11
CA PRO A 128 -0.13 12.26 7.30
C PRO A 128 0.06 10.74 7.36
N VAL A 129 -0.95 9.98 7.74
CA VAL A 129 -0.85 8.52 7.86
C VAL A 129 -0.92 7.88 6.47
N GLU A 130 -1.83 8.32 5.62
CA GLU A 130 -1.93 7.92 4.21
C GLU A 130 -0.66 8.29 3.45
N ALA A 131 -0.16 9.51 3.65
CA ALA A 131 1.07 9.98 3.03
C ALA A 131 2.26 9.05 3.29
N LYS A 132 2.35 8.48 4.50
CA LYS A 132 3.40 7.51 4.85
C LYS A 132 3.34 6.25 3.98
N ILE A 133 2.16 5.66 3.81
CA ILE A 133 1.95 4.48 2.99
C ILE A 133 2.24 4.80 1.51
N ILE A 134 1.69 5.90 1.02
CA ILE A 134 1.83 6.33 -0.37
C ILE A 134 3.29 6.56 -0.73
N ARG A 135 4.07 7.18 0.15
CA ARG A 135 5.47 7.50 -0.12
C ARG A 135 6.36 6.27 -0.30
N VAL A 136 6.05 5.17 0.38
CA VAL A 136 6.88 3.97 0.36
C VAL A 136 6.44 2.92 -0.66
N HIS A 137 5.23 3.00 -1.23
CA HIS A 137 4.64 1.90 -1.98
C HIS A 137 5.47 1.40 -3.18
N MET A 138 6.21 2.29 -3.86
CA MET A 138 7.07 1.91 -5.00
C MET A 138 8.37 1.20 -4.59
N MET A 139 8.87 1.46 -3.38
CA MET A 139 10.13 0.93 -2.88
C MET A 139 9.92 -0.06 -1.73
N TYR A 140 8.70 -0.46 -1.51
CA TYR A 140 8.32 -1.29 -0.38
C TYR A 140 8.84 -2.71 -0.54
N GLU A 141 9.53 -3.19 0.49
CA GLU A 141 9.90 -4.60 0.65
C GLU A 141 8.93 -5.25 1.63
N PHE A 142 8.32 -6.34 1.20
CA PHE A 142 7.38 -7.07 2.06
C PHE A 142 8.07 -7.68 3.28
N THR A 143 7.31 -7.74 4.38
CA THR A 143 7.64 -8.68 5.44
C THR A 143 7.58 -10.12 4.90
N THR A 144 8.38 -11.00 5.45
CA THR A 144 8.36 -12.44 5.13
C THR A 144 7.37 -13.22 6.00
N ASP A 145 6.64 -12.54 6.89
CA ASP A 145 5.75 -13.15 7.87
C ASP A 145 4.36 -12.49 7.83
N ALA A 146 3.38 -13.25 7.37
CA ALA A 146 2.00 -12.78 7.27
C ALA A 146 1.35 -12.42 8.63
N MET A 147 1.95 -12.81 9.76
CA MET A 147 1.50 -12.39 11.09
C MET A 147 1.83 -10.93 11.40
N HIS A 148 2.80 -10.33 10.70
CA HIS A 148 3.31 -8.99 10.96
C HIS A 148 3.02 -8.00 9.82
N LEU A 149 2.01 -8.29 9.00
CA LEU A 149 1.56 -7.39 7.94
C LEU A 149 1.03 -6.08 8.52
N THR A 150 1.29 -5.00 7.81
CA THR A 150 0.76 -3.66 8.06
C THR A 150 -0.26 -3.27 6.98
N GLU A 151 -0.91 -2.13 7.13
CA GLU A 151 -1.78 -1.54 6.11
C GLU A 151 -1.01 -1.21 4.82
N ALA A 152 0.27 -0.84 4.94
CA ALA A 152 1.13 -0.63 3.76
C ALA A 152 1.34 -1.92 2.97
N ASP A 153 1.54 -3.05 3.65
CA ASP A 153 1.63 -4.36 2.99
C ASP A 153 0.35 -4.67 2.21
N LEU A 154 -0.81 -4.43 2.81
CA LEU A 154 -2.10 -4.67 2.15
C LEU A 154 -2.25 -3.86 0.87
N VAL A 155 -1.90 -2.57 0.88
CA VAL A 155 -1.93 -1.69 -0.30
C VAL A 155 -0.95 -2.19 -1.36
N CYS A 156 0.29 -2.49 -0.97
CA CYS A 156 1.32 -2.97 -1.89
C CYS A 156 1.01 -4.36 -2.47
N ILE A 157 0.38 -5.26 -1.69
CA ILE A 157 -0.14 -6.54 -2.17
C ILE A 157 -1.24 -6.28 -3.19
N GLY A 158 -2.20 -5.41 -2.88
CA GLY A 158 -3.27 -5.03 -3.79
C GLY A 158 -2.76 -4.57 -5.15
N ASP A 159 -1.78 -3.65 -5.17
CA ASP A 159 -1.17 -3.17 -6.42
C ASP A 159 -0.49 -4.29 -7.23
N ARG A 160 0.11 -5.27 -6.55
CA ARG A 160 0.75 -6.42 -7.23
C ARG A 160 -0.21 -7.49 -7.72
N LEU A 161 -1.48 -7.41 -7.35
CA LEU A 161 -2.52 -8.37 -7.76
C LEU A 161 -3.51 -7.78 -8.76
N VAL A 162 -3.39 -6.47 -9.06
CA VAL A 162 -4.28 -5.73 -9.95
C VAL A 162 -3.57 -5.35 -11.24
N LEU A 163 -4.22 -5.58 -12.38
CA LEU A 163 -3.82 -5.09 -13.70
C LEU A 163 -4.93 -4.19 -14.22
N GLU A 164 -4.58 -2.96 -14.58
CA GLU A 164 -5.55 -1.93 -14.93
C GLU A 164 -6.55 -1.74 -13.78
N ASP A 165 -7.81 -2.07 -13.95
CA ASP A 165 -8.88 -1.91 -12.97
C ASP A 165 -9.44 -3.24 -12.45
N ARG A 166 -8.73 -4.36 -12.65
CA ARG A 166 -9.19 -5.71 -12.26
C ARG A 166 -8.14 -6.52 -11.51
N TYR A 167 -8.60 -7.37 -10.61
CA TYR A 167 -7.79 -8.41 -10.00
C TYR A 167 -7.39 -9.46 -11.05
N VAL A 168 -6.10 -9.82 -11.07
CA VAL A 168 -5.55 -10.82 -12.00
C VAL A 168 -4.66 -11.86 -11.29
N GLY A 169 -4.34 -11.64 -10.02
CA GLY A 169 -3.37 -12.45 -9.30
C GLY A 169 -1.92 -12.14 -9.67
N ILE A 170 -1.00 -12.76 -8.93
CA ILE A 170 0.43 -12.45 -9.02
C ILE A 170 1.06 -12.88 -10.35
N ASP A 171 0.63 -14.01 -10.91
CA ASP A 171 1.22 -14.58 -12.11
C ASP A 171 1.00 -13.70 -13.33
N GLU A 172 -0.24 -13.37 -13.65
CA GLU A 172 -0.60 -12.51 -14.79
C GLU A 172 0.00 -11.11 -14.63
N ARG A 173 -0.03 -10.55 -13.40
CA ARG A 173 0.54 -9.23 -13.14
C ARG A 173 2.05 -9.19 -13.39
N MET A 174 2.80 -10.18 -12.93
CA MET A 174 4.25 -10.22 -13.11
C MET A 174 4.64 -10.48 -14.57
N GLU A 175 3.90 -11.33 -15.28
CA GLU A 175 4.08 -11.53 -16.72
C GLU A 175 3.88 -10.24 -17.51
N TYR A 176 2.85 -9.46 -17.16
CA TYR A 176 2.63 -8.15 -17.76
C TYR A 176 3.81 -7.19 -17.52
N ILE A 177 4.32 -7.14 -16.27
CA ILE A 177 5.46 -6.26 -15.92
C ILE A 177 6.72 -6.68 -16.69
N ILE A 178 7.00 -7.97 -16.79
CA ILE A 178 8.12 -8.53 -17.59
C ILE A 178 7.97 -8.08 -19.05
N ALA A 179 6.83 -8.35 -19.66
CA ALA A 179 6.59 -8.01 -21.06
C ALA A 179 6.68 -6.48 -21.31
N LYS A 180 6.27 -5.67 -20.35
CA LYS A 180 6.42 -4.20 -20.42
C LYS A 180 7.89 -3.79 -20.36
N ALA A 181 8.68 -4.36 -19.45
CA ALA A 181 10.11 -4.07 -19.34
C ALA A 181 10.88 -4.49 -20.61
N GLU A 182 10.59 -5.67 -21.15
CA GLU A 182 11.20 -6.17 -22.38
C GLU A 182 10.87 -5.29 -23.60
N ARG A 183 9.62 -4.82 -23.72
CA ARG A 183 9.24 -3.85 -24.78
C ARG A 183 10.00 -2.52 -24.69
N GLN A 184 10.42 -2.13 -23.49
CA GLN A 184 11.25 -0.95 -23.23
C GLN A 184 12.76 -1.23 -23.38
N GLY A 185 13.15 -2.47 -23.79
CA GLY A 185 14.54 -2.88 -23.93
C GLY A 185 15.24 -3.23 -22.61
N ASN A 186 14.52 -3.27 -21.50
CA ASN A 186 15.08 -3.59 -20.18
C ASN A 186 14.97 -5.09 -19.87
N PHE A 187 15.80 -5.89 -20.52
CA PHE A 187 15.85 -7.36 -20.34
C PHE A 187 16.46 -7.78 -18.99
N GLU A 188 17.28 -6.94 -18.39
CA GLU A 188 17.90 -7.15 -17.08
C GLU A 188 16.86 -7.19 -15.94
N ALA A 189 15.69 -6.59 -16.15
CA ALA A 189 14.62 -6.58 -15.16
C ALA A 189 13.97 -7.97 -14.95
N ARG A 190 13.96 -8.85 -15.96
CA ARG A 190 13.29 -10.15 -15.91
C ARG A 190 13.70 -11.02 -14.72
N PRO A 191 14.99 -11.33 -14.48
CA PRO A 191 15.38 -12.16 -13.33
C PRO A 191 15.02 -11.50 -11.99
N ILE A 192 15.06 -10.18 -11.90
CA ILE A 192 14.68 -9.45 -10.68
C ILE A 192 13.18 -9.59 -10.41
N ILE A 193 12.35 -9.42 -11.45
CA ILE A 193 10.89 -9.55 -11.35
C ILE A 193 10.49 -10.97 -10.99
N LEU A 194 11.12 -11.98 -11.60
CA LEU A 194 10.86 -13.40 -11.30
C LEU A 194 11.19 -13.72 -9.84
N ARG A 195 12.32 -13.25 -9.32
CA ARG A 195 12.66 -13.43 -7.90
C ARG A 195 11.61 -12.79 -6.99
N LYS A 196 11.23 -11.53 -7.27
CA LYS A 196 10.19 -10.84 -6.50
C LYS A 196 8.82 -11.54 -6.58
N LYS A 197 8.51 -12.16 -7.73
CA LYS A 197 7.31 -12.99 -7.89
C LYS A 197 7.32 -14.17 -6.91
N GLU A 198 8.42 -14.92 -6.85
CA GLU A 198 8.52 -16.07 -5.94
C GLU A 198 8.48 -15.66 -4.46
N GLU A 199 9.18 -14.59 -4.09
CA GLU A 199 9.13 -14.01 -2.74
C GLU A 199 7.68 -13.60 -2.38
N SER A 200 6.97 -12.96 -3.31
CA SER A 200 5.57 -12.58 -3.11
C SER A 200 4.66 -13.81 -2.94
N LYS A 201 4.86 -14.87 -3.72
CA LYS A 201 4.07 -16.11 -3.61
C LYS A 201 4.18 -16.74 -2.23
N VAL A 202 5.37 -16.74 -1.64
CA VAL A 202 5.55 -17.27 -0.27
C VAL A 202 4.66 -16.52 0.71
N LEU A 203 4.60 -15.20 0.64
CA LEU A 203 3.76 -14.39 1.51
C LEU A 203 2.27 -14.59 1.22
N LEU A 204 1.88 -14.64 -0.07
CA LEU A 204 0.49 -14.85 -0.48
C LEU A 204 -0.04 -16.22 0.00
N ASN A 205 0.76 -17.28 -0.10
CA ASN A 205 0.41 -18.59 0.42
C ASN A 205 0.18 -18.56 1.94
N GLN A 206 1.03 -17.84 2.71
CA GLN A 206 0.82 -17.67 4.15
C GLN A 206 -0.49 -16.91 4.46
N ILE A 207 -0.86 -15.94 3.63
CA ILE A 207 -2.14 -15.23 3.77
C ILE A 207 -3.29 -16.17 3.51
N GLU A 208 -3.25 -16.97 2.42
CA GLU A 208 -4.25 -17.95 2.04
C GLU A 208 -4.43 -19.02 3.13
N ASP A 209 -3.33 -19.55 3.68
CA ASP A 209 -3.35 -20.47 4.81
C ASP A 209 -4.06 -19.86 6.03
N ARG A 210 -3.80 -18.59 6.33
CA ARG A 210 -4.42 -17.91 7.46
C ARG A 210 -5.91 -17.67 7.29
N ILE A 211 -6.35 -17.33 6.07
CA ILE A 211 -7.77 -17.05 5.79
C ILE A 211 -8.56 -18.31 5.43
N GLY A 212 -7.88 -19.44 5.18
CA GLY A 212 -8.48 -20.75 4.87
C GLY A 212 -9.11 -20.83 3.48
N MET A 213 -8.69 -19.97 2.54
CA MET A 213 -9.12 -19.97 1.13
C MET A 213 -8.08 -19.30 0.25
N THR A 214 -8.13 -19.55 -1.06
CA THR A 214 -7.27 -18.86 -2.01
C THR A 214 -7.71 -17.41 -2.20
N LEU A 215 -6.76 -16.54 -2.61
CA LEU A 215 -7.09 -15.16 -2.95
C LEU A 215 -8.06 -15.08 -4.14
N ASP A 216 -7.95 -16.02 -5.08
CA ASP A 216 -8.88 -16.11 -6.21
C ASP A 216 -10.32 -16.42 -5.76
N GLU A 217 -10.50 -17.28 -4.77
CA GLU A 217 -11.81 -17.55 -4.16
C GLU A 217 -12.31 -16.32 -3.40
N LEU A 218 -11.44 -15.67 -2.63
CA LEU A 218 -11.77 -14.45 -1.90
C LEU A 218 -12.26 -13.34 -2.84
N MET A 219 -11.64 -13.18 -4.03
CA MET A 219 -12.00 -12.11 -4.97
C MET A 219 -13.26 -12.41 -5.78
N ARG A 220 -13.66 -13.68 -5.91
CA ARG A 220 -14.92 -14.09 -6.59
C ARG A 220 -16.17 -13.95 -5.72
N GLY A 221 -16.03 -14.05 -4.39
CA GLY A 221 -17.14 -13.90 -3.42
C GLY A 221 -17.32 -12.46 -2.99
#